data_2567316a8de854fbee6e00cfe7359c3a
#
_entry.id   2567316a8de854fbee6e00cfe7359c3a
#
_cell.length_a   1.000
_cell.length_b   1.000
_cell.length_c   1.000
_cell.angle_alpha   90.00
_cell.angle_beta   90.00
_cell.angle_gamma   90.00
#
_symmetry.space_group_name_H-M   'P 1'
#
loop_
_entity.id
_entity.type
_entity.pdbx_description
1 polymer ?
#
loop_
_entity_poly.entity_id
_entity_poly.type
_entity_poly.pdbx_seq_one_letter_code
_entity_poly.pdbx_strand_id
1 'polypeptide(L)'
;MKIGIIISSNDAETCWNALRYANFCLNQKDEVKVFFMGKGVEYQKVGTDKFNTVEQADKFLKSGGKIYACGTCIKAREQEGSEMCPISTMKDMYEIVKESDRVVTF
;
A
#
# COMPACT_ATOMS: atom_id res chain seq x y z
N MET A 1 9.14 5.40 14.69
CA MET A 1 9.34 3.95 14.51
C MET A 1 9.09 3.57 13.05
N LYS A 2 9.44 2.36 12.68
CA LYS A 2 9.22 1.87 11.31
C LYS A 2 7.96 1.01 11.28
N ILE A 3 6.99 1.38 10.45
CA ILE A 3 5.69 0.71 10.31
C ILE A 3 5.61 0.08 8.93
N GLY A 4 5.35 -1.23 8.89
CA GLY A 4 5.03 -1.95 7.67
C GLY A 4 3.53 -2.20 7.59
N ILE A 5 2.92 -1.94 6.45
CA ILE A 5 1.50 -2.16 6.23
C ILE A 5 1.33 -3.06 5.02
N ILE A 6 0.61 -4.17 5.18
CA ILE A 6 0.34 -5.11 4.09
C ILE A 6 -1.15 -5.08 3.80
N ILE A 7 -1.52 -4.81 2.56
CA ILE A 7 -2.91 -4.69 2.14
C ILE A 7 -3.20 -5.76 1.10
N SER A 8 -4.08 -6.71 1.43
CA SER A 8 -4.48 -7.81 0.53
C SER A 8 -5.94 -7.71 0.08
N SER A 9 -6.67 -6.72 0.54
CA SER A 9 -8.07 -6.50 0.20
C SER A 9 -8.22 -5.60 -1.03
N ASN A 10 -9.27 -5.81 -1.81
CA ASN A 10 -9.73 -4.89 -2.85
C ASN A 10 -11.04 -4.20 -2.48
N ASP A 11 -11.46 -4.29 -1.23
CA ASP A 11 -12.62 -3.54 -0.75
C ASP A 11 -12.27 -2.06 -0.66
N ALA A 12 -13.06 -1.20 -1.30
CA ALA A 12 -12.77 0.23 -1.38
C ALA A 12 -12.61 0.88 -0.01
N GLU A 13 -13.52 0.60 0.90
CA GLU A 13 -13.48 1.17 2.26
C GLU A 13 -12.26 0.69 3.03
N THR A 14 -11.93 -0.59 2.96
CA THR A 14 -10.78 -1.18 3.64
C THR A 14 -9.47 -0.57 3.12
N CYS A 15 -9.31 -0.48 1.80
CA CYS A 15 -8.11 0.12 1.20
C CYS A 15 -7.98 1.60 1.59
N TRP A 16 -9.09 2.33 1.54
CA TRP A 16 -9.12 3.74 1.91
C TRP A 16 -8.73 3.95 3.38
N ASN A 17 -9.28 3.14 4.29
CA ASN A 17 -8.92 3.22 5.71
C ASN A 17 -7.47 2.82 5.97
N ALA A 18 -6.97 1.79 5.29
CA ALA A 18 -5.58 1.38 5.43
C ALA A 18 -4.62 2.51 5.03
N LEU A 19 -4.91 3.19 3.93
CA LEU A 19 -4.10 4.32 3.46
C LEU A 19 -4.25 5.54 4.37
N ARG A 20 -5.42 5.78 4.93
CA ARG A 20 -5.61 6.83 5.95
C ARG A 20 -4.77 6.56 7.19
N TYR A 21 -4.75 5.31 7.64
CA TYR A 21 -3.90 4.91 8.75
C TYR A 21 -2.42 5.13 8.43
N ALA A 22 -2.01 4.75 7.22
CA ALA A 22 -0.63 4.97 6.77
C ALA A 22 -0.27 6.46 6.82
N ASN A 23 -1.16 7.32 6.34
CA ASN A 23 -0.97 8.77 6.38
C ASN A 23 -0.90 9.29 7.81
N PHE A 24 -1.73 8.76 8.69
CA PHE A 24 -1.69 9.14 10.12
C PHE A 24 -0.34 8.79 10.74
N CYS A 25 0.19 7.61 10.44
CA CYS A 25 1.51 7.21 10.95
C CYS A 25 2.61 8.17 10.46
N LEU A 26 2.57 8.59 9.19
CA LEU A 26 3.52 9.60 8.69
C LEU A 26 3.42 10.90 9.47
N ASN A 27 2.21 11.32 9.82
CA ASN A 27 2.01 12.54 10.62
C ASN A 27 2.59 12.40 12.03
N GLN A 28 2.71 11.18 12.55
CA GLN A 28 3.35 10.90 13.83
C GLN A 28 4.87 10.77 13.72
N LYS A 29 5.43 11.09 12.54
CA LYS A 29 6.87 11.03 12.27
C LYS A 29 7.42 9.60 12.15
N ASP A 30 6.56 8.62 11.93
CA ASP A 30 6.98 7.25 11.65
C ASP A 30 7.43 7.12 10.20
N GLU A 31 8.34 6.17 9.94
CA GLU A 31 8.70 5.75 8.58
C GLU A 31 7.72 4.64 8.18
N VAL A 32 7.03 4.80 7.05
CA VAL A 32 5.95 3.90 6.66
C VAL A 32 6.17 3.35 5.27
N LYS A 33 6.06 2.03 5.15
CA LYS A 33 6.09 1.31 3.86
C LYS A 33 4.81 0.49 3.75
N VAL A 34 4.17 0.58 2.59
CA VAL A 34 2.94 -0.17 2.28
C VAL A 34 3.24 -1.16 1.17
N PHE A 35 2.84 -2.42 1.36
CA PHE A 35 2.96 -3.47 0.36
C PHE A 35 1.57 -3.98 0.00
N PHE A 36 1.19 -3.85 -1.26
CA PHE A 36 -0.06 -4.39 -1.77
C PHE A 36 0.19 -5.78 -2.36
N MET A 37 -0.65 -6.76 -2.00
CA MET A 37 -0.57 -8.11 -2.55
C MET A 37 -1.96 -8.67 -2.83
N GLY A 38 -2.03 -9.72 -3.64
CA GLY A 38 -3.30 -10.34 -3.99
C GLY A 38 -4.26 -9.32 -4.56
N LYS A 39 -5.50 -9.33 -4.08
CA LYS A 39 -6.53 -8.38 -4.52
C LYS A 39 -6.18 -6.93 -4.21
N GLY A 40 -5.28 -6.69 -3.26
CA GLY A 40 -4.87 -5.34 -2.88
C GLY A 40 -4.21 -4.56 -4.02
N VAL A 41 -3.59 -5.25 -5.00
CA VAL A 41 -2.98 -4.57 -6.15
C VAL A 41 -4.01 -3.87 -7.03
N GLU A 42 -5.31 -4.14 -6.83
CA GLU A 42 -6.41 -3.49 -7.54
C GLU A 42 -6.90 -2.20 -6.87
N TYR A 43 -6.23 -1.73 -5.83
CA TYR A 43 -6.73 -0.64 -4.98
C TYR A 43 -7.05 0.64 -5.75
N GLN A 44 -6.32 0.93 -6.83
CA GLN A 44 -6.57 2.13 -7.64
C GLN A 44 -7.89 2.03 -8.41
N LYS A 45 -8.27 0.81 -8.83
CA LYS A 45 -9.46 0.58 -9.65
C LYS A 45 -10.74 0.55 -8.84
N VAL A 46 -10.65 0.17 -7.57
CA VAL A 46 -11.84 -0.04 -6.73
C VAL A 46 -12.26 1.22 -5.98
N GLY A 47 -11.46 2.28 -6.00
CA GLY A 47 -11.78 3.52 -5.30
C GLY A 47 -13.07 4.16 -5.83
N THR A 48 -13.76 4.86 -4.94
CA THR A 48 -14.99 5.59 -5.23
C THR A 48 -14.83 7.04 -4.79
N ASP A 49 -15.79 7.90 -5.12
CA ASP A 49 -15.76 9.30 -4.67
C ASP A 49 -15.75 9.38 -3.14
N LYS A 50 -16.50 8.50 -2.49
CA LYS A 50 -16.57 8.44 -1.02
C LYS A 50 -15.31 7.82 -0.41
N PHE A 51 -14.79 6.77 -1.04
CA PHE A 51 -13.57 6.08 -0.60
C PHE A 51 -12.50 6.22 -1.67
N ASN A 52 -11.95 7.42 -1.79
CA ASN A 52 -11.00 7.74 -2.84
C ASN A 52 -9.60 7.24 -2.48
N THR A 53 -9.31 6.02 -2.90
CA THR A 53 -8.04 5.33 -2.61
C THR A 53 -6.87 6.01 -3.30
N VAL A 54 -7.06 6.51 -4.52
CA VAL A 54 -5.99 7.17 -5.29
C VAL A 54 -5.55 8.45 -4.61
N GLU A 55 -6.50 9.26 -4.12
CA GLU A 55 -6.18 10.49 -3.41
C GLU A 55 -5.36 10.22 -2.15
N GLN A 56 -5.74 9.20 -1.38
CA GLN A 56 -5.00 8.83 -0.16
C GLN A 56 -3.60 8.31 -0.48
N ALA A 57 -3.45 7.52 -1.54
CA ALA A 57 -2.16 7.00 -1.97
C ALA A 57 -1.25 8.13 -2.47
N ASP A 58 -1.80 9.07 -3.24
CA ASP A 58 -1.05 10.22 -3.71
C ASP A 58 -0.53 11.07 -2.55
N LYS A 59 -1.40 11.35 -1.59
CA LYS A 59 -1.03 12.06 -0.36
C LYS A 59 0.09 11.32 0.39
N PHE A 60 -0.02 10.00 0.49
CA PHE A 60 0.97 9.17 1.17
C PHE A 60 2.34 9.28 0.49
N LEU A 61 2.40 9.15 -0.83
CA LEU A 61 3.64 9.27 -1.59
C LEU A 61 4.26 10.66 -1.46
N LYS A 62 3.46 11.70 -1.57
CA LYS A 62 3.92 13.09 -1.45
C LYS A 62 4.43 13.42 -0.05
N SER A 63 3.97 12.71 0.96
CA SER A 63 4.38 12.89 2.36
C SER A 63 5.58 12.03 2.75
N GLY A 64 6.19 11.33 1.80
CA GLY A 64 7.41 10.55 2.04
C GLY A 64 7.18 9.06 2.28
N GLY A 65 5.94 8.58 2.16
CA GLY A 65 5.65 7.16 2.26
C GLY A 65 6.11 6.41 1.01
N LYS A 66 6.32 5.11 1.14
CA LYS A 66 6.75 4.24 0.04
C LYS A 66 5.72 3.15 -0.20
N ILE A 67 5.38 2.93 -1.47
CA ILE A 67 4.44 1.90 -1.90
C ILE A 67 5.19 0.83 -2.68
N TYR A 68 4.86 -0.43 -2.40
CA TYR A 68 5.34 -1.62 -3.10
C TYR A 68 4.13 -2.47 -3.48
N ALA A 69 4.26 -3.26 -4.53
CA ALA A 69 3.16 -4.12 -4.97
C ALA A 69 3.69 -5.44 -5.55
N CYS A 70 3.03 -6.54 -5.23
CA CYS A 70 3.42 -7.87 -5.69
C CYS A 70 3.37 -7.97 -7.22
N GLY A 71 4.53 -8.14 -7.86
CA GLY A 71 4.64 -8.22 -9.32
C GLY A 71 3.87 -9.39 -9.90
N THR A 72 3.90 -10.56 -9.26
CA THR A 72 3.14 -11.74 -9.66
C THR A 72 1.63 -11.45 -9.64
N CYS A 73 1.15 -10.76 -8.61
CA CYS A 73 -0.27 -10.43 -8.49
C CYS A 73 -0.71 -9.41 -9.55
N ILE A 74 0.17 -8.46 -9.88
CA ILE A 74 -0.06 -7.47 -10.95
C ILE A 74 -0.17 -8.20 -12.29
N LYS A 75 0.77 -9.08 -12.58
CA LYS A 75 0.79 -9.84 -13.84
C LYS A 75 -0.40 -10.79 -13.97
N ALA A 76 -0.81 -11.43 -12.88
CA ALA A 76 -1.96 -12.34 -12.88
C ALA A 76 -3.25 -11.61 -13.29
N ARG A 77 -3.32 -10.30 -13.12
CA ARG A 77 -4.46 -9.45 -13.48
C ARG A 77 -4.26 -8.67 -14.77
N GLU A 78 -3.19 -8.98 -15.50
CA GLU A 78 -2.83 -8.27 -16.72
C GLU A 78 -2.73 -6.75 -16.52
N GLN A 79 -2.33 -6.34 -15.31
CA GLN A 79 -2.09 -4.94 -14.99
C GLN A 79 -0.67 -4.54 -15.39
N GLU A 80 -0.47 -3.26 -15.54
CA GLU A 80 0.86 -2.68 -15.70
C GLU A 80 1.27 -2.02 -14.39
N GLY A 81 2.57 -2.05 -14.09
CA GLY A 81 3.11 -1.32 -12.96
C GLY A 81 3.02 0.19 -13.18
N SER A 82 2.97 0.94 -12.09
CA SER A 82 2.93 2.39 -12.12
C SER A 82 3.66 2.94 -10.89
N GLU A 83 3.78 4.26 -10.79
CA GLU A 83 4.37 4.90 -9.62
C GLU A 83 3.57 4.57 -8.35
N MET A 84 2.25 4.49 -8.45
CA MET A 84 1.38 4.14 -7.32
C MET A 84 1.28 2.63 -7.08
N CYS A 85 1.72 1.82 -8.05
CA CYS A 85 1.68 0.36 -7.95
C CYS A 85 2.93 -0.21 -8.62
N PRO A 86 4.13 0.07 -8.07
CA PRO A 86 5.38 -0.36 -8.68
C PRO A 86 5.58 -1.86 -8.53
N ILE A 87 6.03 -2.51 -9.61
CA ILE A 87 6.28 -3.95 -9.60
C ILE A 87 7.39 -4.27 -8.61
N SER A 88 7.05 -5.01 -7.57
CA SER A 88 7.93 -5.38 -6.47
C SER A 88 7.97 -6.91 -6.31
N THR A 89 8.79 -7.41 -5.40
CA THR A 89 9.03 -8.84 -5.20
C THR A 89 8.74 -9.27 -3.77
N MET A 90 8.69 -10.58 -3.55
CA MET A 90 8.59 -11.14 -2.20
C MET A 90 9.81 -10.75 -1.34
N LYS A 91 10.96 -10.50 -1.96
CA LYS A 91 12.13 -9.99 -1.24
C LYS A 91 11.83 -8.61 -0.63
N ASP A 92 11.16 -7.74 -1.38
CA ASP A 92 10.77 -6.43 -0.88
C ASP A 92 9.84 -6.56 0.32
N MET A 93 8.84 -7.46 0.23
CA MET A 93 7.94 -7.73 1.34
C MET A 93 8.68 -8.26 2.57
N TYR A 94 9.60 -9.21 2.36
CA TYR A 94 10.41 -9.78 3.43
C TYR A 94 11.20 -8.69 4.15
N GLU A 95 11.84 -7.80 3.40
CA GLU A 95 12.63 -6.72 3.96
C GLU A 95 11.76 -5.73 4.76
N ILE A 96 10.55 -5.43 4.27
CA ILE A 96 9.60 -4.58 4.99
C ILE A 96 9.25 -5.20 6.35
N VAL A 97 8.90 -6.49 6.35
CA VAL A 97 8.54 -7.19 7.60
C VAL A 97 9.72 -7.23 8.56
N LYS A 98 10.91 -7.57 8.04
CA LYS A 98 12.12 -7.71 8.86
C LYS A 98 12.55 -6.40 9.50
N GLU A 99 12.46 -5.30 8.76
CA GLU A 99 12.94 -3.99 9.21
C GLU A 99 11.91 -3.20 10.02
N SER A 100 10.64 -3.56 9.95
CA SER A 100 9.59 -2.83 10.65
C SER A 100 9.56 -3.15 12.14
N ASP A 101 9.31 -2.13 12.95
CA ASP A 101 9.07 -2.30 14.39
C ASP A 101 7.69 -2.91 14.64
N ARG A 102 6.73 -2.56 13.78
CA ARG A 102 5.36 -3.10 13.81
C ARG A 102 4.88 -3.35 12.39
N VAL A 103 4.11 -4.40 12.20
CA VAL A 103 3.47 -4.74 10.92
C VAL A 103 1.97 -4.83 11.15
N VAL A 104 1.20 -4.14 10.32
CA VAL A 104 -0.26 -4.14 10.35
C VAL A 104 -0.77 -4.65 9.02
N THR A 105 -1.75 -5.55 9.04
CA THR A 105 -2.32 -6.13 7.82
C THR A 105 -3.79 -5.76 7.66
N PHE A 106 -4.17 -5.58 6.41
CA PHE A 106 -5.56 -5.28 6.03
C PHE A 106 -6.02 -6.21 4.92
#